data_49680d9eabc1664fbb632fc0b93cadca
#
_entry.id   49680d9eabc1664fbb632fc0b93cadca
#
_cell.length_a   1.000
_cell.length_b   1.000
_cell.length_c   1.000
_cell.angle_alpha   90.00
_cell.angle_beta   90.00
_cell.angle_gamma   90.00
#
_symmetry.space_group_name_H-M   'P 1'
#
loop_
_entity.id
_entity.type
_entity.pdbx_description
1 polymer ?
#
loop_
_entity_poly.entity_id
_entity_poly.type
_entity_poly.pdbx_seq_one_letter_code
_entity_poly.pdbx_strand_id
1 'polypeptide(L)'
;GGIEAARLHHDAIMTPIQYLYFSNPTYNRIKGTKSLGRVYTFEPVSNELAEDERKYIIGTQGCIWTEWTRDSLKMEWQILPRMAALSEIQWTEPSHKNFDSFLKRLPALLAIYRDRGYDFRQDIYDVNIDIVPAPDEGKARIAFQTFDDAEIHYTLDGSVPDVQSPLYTDTIQVDKDVIIQAIAVRPQGASQINKEEIHFNAATMKPVTLNTIPHKSYTFKGGSTLIDGLYGDMNYRSGRWIGFYGTDMN
;
A
#
# COMPACT_ATOMS: atom_id res chain seq x y z
N GLY A 1 -17.97 -1.46 18.61
CA GLY A 1 -16.93 -0.46 18.34
C GLY A 1 -17.52 0.94 18.21
N GLY A 2 -16.76 1.87 17.58
CA GLY A 2 -17.18 3.29 17.49
C GLY A 2 -18.52 3.51 16.81
N ILE A 3 -18.83 2.73 15.76
CA ILE A 3 -20.16 2.79 15.10
C ILE A 3 -21.28 2.44 16.09
N GLU A 4 -21.10 1.39 16.87
CA GLU A 4 -22.09 0.99 17.88
C GLU A 4 -22.24 2.01 19.00
N ALA A 5 -21.13 2.61 19.44
CA ALA A 5 -21.17 3.70 20.42
C ALA A 5 -21.99 4.89 19.88
N ALA A 6 -21.75 5.29 18.64
CA ALA A 6 -22.49 6.39 18.00
C ALA A 6 -24.01 6.09 17.89
N ARG A 7 -24.40 4.86 17.53
CA ARG A 7 -25.79 4.40 17.53
C ARG A 7 -26.45 4.47 18.91
N LEU A 8 -25.65 4.29 19.96
CA LEU A 8 -26.09 4.44 21.34
C LEU A 8 -25.98 5.88 21.88
N HIS A 9 -25.72 6.84 21.00
CA HIS A 9 -25.56 8.26 21.28
C HIS A 9 -24.40 8.58 22.24
N HIS A 10 -23.32 7.81 22.15
CA HIS A 10 -22.07 8.07 22.86
C HIS A 10 -21.01 8.61 21.93
N ASP A 11 -20.29 9.63 22.36
CA ASP A 11 -19.14 10.17 21.62
C ASP A 11 -18.06 9.11 21.41
N ALA A 12 -17.52 9.05 20.21
CA ALA A 12 -16.49 8.10 19.84
C ALA A 12 -15.36 8.75 19.02
N ILE A 13 -14.10 8.42 19.38
CA ILE A 13 -12.93 8.69 18.60
C ILE A 13 -12.54 7.40 17.86
N MET A 14 -12.48 7.45 16.54
CA MET A 14 -12.22 6.28 15.71
C MET A 14 -10.72 5.95 15.66
N THR A 15 -10.36 4.71 16.04
CA THR A 15 -8.99 4.22 16.08
C THR A 15 -8.84 2.83 15.44
N PRO A 16 -9.35 2.59 14.21
CA PRO A 16 -9.34 1.25 13.65
C PRO A 16 -7.92 0.75 13.38
N ILE A 17 -7.63 -0.45 13.88
CA ILE A 17 -6.30 -1.06 13.81
C ILE A 17 -5.77 -1.18 12.37
N GLN A 18 -6.65 -1.40 11.40
CA GLN A 18 -6.29 -1.59 10.01
C GLN A 18 -5.68 -0.34 9.37
N TYR A 19 -6.04 0.85 9.85
CA TYR A 19 -5.67 2.14 9.24
C TYR A 19 -4.76 2.98 10.14
N LEU A 20 -5.04 3.02 11.44
CA LEU A 20 -4.52 4.03 12.35
C LEU A 20 -3.56 3.50 13.43
N TYR A 21 -3.27 2.18 13.48
CA TYR A 21 -2.23 1.64 14.37
C TYR A 21 -0.86 1.71 13.67
N PHE A 22 -0.20 2.84 13.80
CA PHE A 22 1.05 3.14 13.10
C PHE A 22 2.24 2.30 13.58
N SER A 23 2.20 1.78 14.80
CA SER A 23 3.22 0.85 15.31
C SER A 23 3.03 -0.60 14.86
N ASN A 24 1.87 -0.97 14.28
CA ASN A 24 1.57 -2.36 13.94
C ASN A 24 2.53 -2.91 12.87
N PRO A 25 3.29 -4.00 13.16
CA PRO A 25 4.29 -4.54 12.24
C PRO A 25 3.74 -4.98 10.90
N THR A 26 2.53 -5.53 10.86
CA THR A 26 1.88 -5.97 9.62
C THR A 26 1.69 -4.81 8.65
N TYR A 27 1.24 -3.66 9.15
CA TYR A 27 0.99 -2.49 8.30
C TYR A 27 2.26 -1.68 8.02
N ASN A 28 3.28 -1.80 8.87
CA ASN A 28 4.59 -1.20 8.62
C ASN A 28 5.35 -1.88 7.47
N ARG A 29 4.96 -3.08 7.05
CA ARG A 29 5.50 -3.77 5.87
C ARG A 29 4.92 -3.25 4.54
N ILE A 30 3.83 -2.49 4.58
CA ILE A 30 3.29 -1.82 3.39
C ILE A 30 4.22 -0.66 3.05
N LYS A 31 4.80 -0.68 1.85
CA LYS A 31 5.82 0.27 1.41
C LYS A 31 5.23 1.43 0.61
N GLY A 32 6.01 2.49 0.52
CA GLY A 32 5.79 3.61 -0.37
C GLY A 32 4.46 4.32 -0.17
N THR A 33 3.92 4.83 -1.24
CA THR A 33 2.63 5.54 -1.26
C THR A 33 1.45 4.67 -0.84
N LYS A 34 1.55 3.34 -1.00
CA LYS A 34 0.52 2.40 -0.54
C LYS A 34 0.28 2.48 0.97
N SER A 35 1.33 2.80 1.75
CA SER A 35 1.20 2.99 3.21
C SER A 35 0.42 4.26 3.56
N LEU A 36 0.56 5.31 2.77
CA LEU A 36 -0.19 6.57 2.90
C LEU A 36 -1.63 6.40 2.42
N GLY A 37 -1.80 5.80 1.24
CA GLY A 37 -3.12 5.52 0.66
C GLY A 37 -3.99 4.72 1.61
N ARG A 38 -3.42 3.78 2.35
CA ARG A 38 -4.14 3.03 3.36
C ARG A 38 -4.75 3.92 4.44
N VAL A 39 -4.00 4.89 4.96
CA VAL A 39 -4.52 5.87 5.93
C VAL A 39 -5.54 6.78 5.25
N TYR A 40 -5.21 7.28 4.07
CA TYR A 40 -6.02 8.23 3.33
C TYR A 40 -7.40 7.68 2.89
N THR A 41 -7.50 6.37 2.66
CA THR A 41 -8.79 5.73 2.31
C THR A 41 -9.71 5.51 3.49
N PHE A 42 -9.24 5.72 4.72
CA PHE A 42 -10.10 5.61 5.87
C PHE A 42 -11.14 6.76 5.89
N GLU A 43 -12.41 6.38 6.09
CA GLU A 43 -13.50 7.34 6.28
C GLU A 43 -13.89 7.34 7.77
N PRO A 44 -13.65 8.47 8.49
CA PRO A 44 -13.95 8.56 9.91
C PRO A 44 -15.42 8.34 10.25
N VAL A 45 -16.31 8.94 9.45
CA VAL A 45 -17.75 8.84 9.64
C VAL A 45 -18.33 7.83 8.67
N SER A 46 -18.65 6.64 9.19
CA SER A 46 -19.18 5.53 8.39
C SER A 46 -20.54 5.89 7.76
N ASN A 47 -20.71 5.47 6.49
CA ASN A 47 -22.00 5.55 5.81
C ASN A 47 -23.08 4.63 6.41
N GLU A 48 -22.69 3.73 7.34
CA GLU A 48 -23.64 2.89 8.09
C GLU A 48 -24.41 3.66 9.19
N LEU A 49 -23.96 4.88 9.52
CA LEU A 49 -24.59 5.72 10.54
C LEU A 49 -25.69 6.59 9.91
N ALA A 50 -26.83 6.67 10.62
CA ALA A 50 -27.87 7.64 10.31
C ALA A 50 -27.36 9.07 10.50
N GLU A 51 -28.02 10.06 9.87
CA GLU A 51 -27.54 11.44 9.88
C GLU A 51 -27.42 12.02 11.28
N ASP A 52 -28.36 11.73 12.17
CA ASP A 52 -28.40 12.17 13.56
C ASP A 52 -27.39 11.45 14.47
N GLU A 53 -26.89 10.28 14.03
CA GLU A 53 -25.85 9.49 14.74
C GLU A 53 -24.43 9.98 14.42
N ARG A 54 -24.22 10.56 13.22
CA ARG A 54 -22.88 10.95 12.73
C ARG A 54 -22.16 11.95 13.62
N LYS A 55 -22.89 12.84 14.28
CA LYS A 55 -22.34 13.83 15.21
C LYS A 55 -21.61 13.25 16.40
N TYR A 56 -21.87 11.97 16.73
CA TYR A 56 -21.20 11.28 17.82
C TYR A 56 -19.83 10.73 17.43
N ILE A 57 -19.44 10.75 16.16
CA ILE A 57 -18.05 10.51 15.73
C ILE A 57 -17.32 11.86 15.83
N ILE A 58 -16.67 12.10 16.95
CA ILE A 58 -16.02 13.38 17.27
C ILE A 58 -14.59 13.50 16.75
N GLY A 59 -14.04 12.44 16.14
CA GLY A 59 -12.71 12.49 15.54
C GLY A 59 -12.07 11.13 15.33
N THR A 60 -10.79 11.19 14.95
CA THR A 60 -9.93 10.02 14.74
C THR A 60 -8.60 10.19 15.45
N GLN A 61 -7.93 9.09 15.79
CA GLN A 61 -6.64 9.12 16.46
C GLN A 61 -5.73 8.02 15.90
N GLY A 62 -4.49 8.39 15.56
CA GLY A 62 -3.42 7.44 15.26
C GLY A 62 -2.81 6.88 16.55
N CYS A 63 -2.56 5.58 16.61
CA CYS A 63 -2.05 4.88 17.78
C CYS A 63 -0.61 4.43 17.57
N ILE A 64 0.24 4.66 18.56
CA ILE A 64 1.60 4.16 18.70
C ILE A 64 1.72 3.40 20.01
N TRP A 65 2.19 2.15 19.95
CA TRP A 65 2.38 1.29 21.10
C TRP A 65 3.85 0.94 21.28
N THR A 66 4.38 1.10 22.47
CA THR A 66 5.80 0.95 22.81
C THR A 66 6.35 -0.45 22.59
N GLU A 67 5.50 -1.46 22.59
CA GLU A 67 5.90 -2.85 22.26
C GLU A 67 6.57 -3.00 20.90
N TRP A 68 6.29 -2.09 19.95
CA TRP A 68 6.83 -2.08 18.60
C TRP A 68 7.65 -0.83 18.27
N THR A 69 7.86 0.04 19.27
CA THR A 69 8.50 1.35 19.11
C THR A 69 9.60 1.49 20.16
N ARG A 70 10.83 1.16 19.77
CA ARG A 70 11.97 1.07 20.68
C ARG A 70 12.60 2.41 21.06
N ASP A 71 12.47 3.42 20.20
CA ASP A 71 13.11 4.73 20.34
C ASP A 71 12.33 5.82 19.58
N SER A 72 12.75 7.09 19.71
CA SER A 72 12.11 8.22 19.05
C SER A 72 12.27 8.19 17.52
N LEU A 73 13.42 7.76 17.00
CA LEU A 73 13.64 7.65 15.55
C LEU A 73 12.68 6.62 14.95
N LYS A 74 12.53 5.48 15.62
CA LYS A 74 11.55 4.47 15.20
C LYS A 74 10.13 4.99 15.26
N MET A 75 9.79 5.80 16.26
CA MET A 75 8.49 6.44 16.38
C MET A 75 8.24 7.39 15.21
N GLU A 76 9.17 8.30 14.93
CA GLU A 76 9.10 9.25 13.82
C GLU A 76 8.91 8.50 12.48
N TRP A 77 9.74 7.49 12.23
CA TRP A 77 9.62 6.65 11.05
C TRP A 77 8.26 5.95 10.93
N GLN A 78 7.66 5.55 12.05
CA GLN A 78 6.35 4.90 12.04
C GLN A 78 5.20 5.88 11.78
N ILE A 79 5.30 7.14 12.21
CA ILE A 79 4.24 8.14 12.06
C ILE A 79 4.38 9.02 10.82
N LEU A 80 5.61 9.34 10.40
CA LEU A 80 5.84 10.26 9.29
C LEU A 80 6.10 9.51 7.97
N PRO A 81 5.46 9.90 6.88
CA PRO A 81 4.44 10.96 6.73
C PRO A 81 2.99 10.52 6.89
N ARG A 82 2.69 9.32 7.43
CA ARG A 82 1.30 8.83 7.59
C ARG A 82 0.41 9.75 8.41
N MET A 83 1.00 10.46 9.38
CA MET A 83 0.27 11.45 10.16
C MET A 83 -0.22 12.63 9.31
N ALA A 84 0.47 12.98 8.23
CA ALA A 84 -0.01 13.98 7.28
C ALA A 84 -1.28 13.49 6.55
N ALA A 85 -1.30 12.23 6.13
CA ALA A 85 -2.51 11.63 5.54
C ALA A 85 -3.67 11.59 6.55
N LEU A 86 -3.40 11.26 7.82
CA LEU A 86 -4.41 11.31 8.89
C LEU A 86 -4.94 12.73 9.09
N SER A 87 -4.06 13.73 9.15
CA SER A 87 -4.47 15.14 9.29
C SER A 87 -5.37 15.57 8.14
N GLU A 88 -5.02 15.20 6.91
CA GLU A 88 -5.83 15.56 5.76
C GLU A 88 -7.25 14.99 5.80
N ILE A 89 -7.41 13.72 6.15
CA ILE A 89 -8.74 13.12 6.23
C ILE A 89 -9.58 13.63 7.40
N GLN A 90 -8.95 14.24 8.41
CA GLN A 90 -9.65 14.88 9.53
C GLN A 90 -10.17 16.27 9.22
N TRP A 91 -9.49 16.99 8.31
CA TRP A 91 -9.80 18.38 7.98
C TRP A 91 -10.46 18.58 6.62
N THR A 92 -10.56 17.51 5.82
CA THR A 92 -11.09 17.57 4.46
C THR A 92 -12.43 16.86 4.37
N GLU A 93 -13.44 17.57 3.90
CA GLU A 93 -14.73 16.95 3.59
C GLU A 93 -14.56 15.76 2.63
N PRO A 94 -15.27 14.63 2.84
CA PRO A 94 -15.10 13.42 2.03
C PRO A 94 -15.18 13.66 0.52
N SER A 95 -16.07 14.54 0.08
CA SER A 95 -16.25 14.93 -1.33
C SER A 95 -15.07 15.68 -1.94
N HIS A 96 -14.21 16.28 -1.11
CA HIS A 96 -13.03 17.04 -1.52
C HIS A 96 -11.72 16.25 -1.35
N LYS A 97 -11.77 15.02 -0.82
CA LYS A 97 -10.59 14.18 -0.67
C LYS A 97 -10.05 13.80 -2.05
N ASN A 98 -8.76 14.06 -2.25
CA ASN A 98 -8.07 13.74 -3.50
C ASN A 98 -6.63 13.31 -3.20
N PHE A 99 -6.37 12.01 -3.27
CA PHE A 99 -5.08 11.43 -2.91
C PHE A 99 -3.94 11.90 -3.83
N ASP A 100 -4.20 12.06 -5.13
CA ASP A 100 -3.19 12.55 -6.08
C ASP A 100 -2.80 14.00 -5.77
N SER A 101 -3.79 14.84 -5.41
CA SER A 101 -3.52 16.20 -4.95
C SER A 101 -2.73 16.21 -3.64
N PHE A 102 -3.02 15.30 -2.71
CA PHE A 102 -2.23 15.12 -1.49
C PHE A 102 -0.78 14.75 -1.82
N LEU A 103 -0.56 13.78 -2.70
CA LEU A 103 0.78 13.36 -3.11
C LEU A 103 1.56 14.50 -3.77
N LYS A 104 0.94 15.33 -4.60
CA LYS A 104 1.59 16.51 -5.22
C LYS A 104 2.07 17.55 -4.22
N ARG A 105 1.43 17.67 -3.06
CA ARG A 105 1.83 18.59 -1.97
C ARG A 105 2.84 17.99 -0.99
N LEU A 106 2.93 16.66 -0.97
CA LEU A 106 3.78 15.91 -0.03
C LEU A 106 5.28 16.31 -0.11
N PRO A 107 5.89 16.55 -1.30
CA PRO A 107 7.32 16.92 -1.38
C PRO A 107 7.70 18.13 -0.53
N ALA A 108 6.85 19.14 -0.45
CA ALA A 108 7.09 20.32 0.38
C ALA A 108 7.12 19.98 1.88
N LEU A 109 6.24 19.09 2.33
CA LEU A 109 6.22 18.62 3.70
C LEU A 109 7.45 17.75 4.03
N LEU A 110 7.84 16.86 3.10
CA LEU A 110 9.03 16.02 3.27
C LEU A 110 10.32 16.85 3.33
N ALA A 111 10.38 17.97 2.59
CA ALA A 111 11.48 18.93 2.71
C ALA A 111 11.56 19.52 4.13
N ILE A 112 10.43 19.90 4.71
CA ILE A 112 10.38 20.40 6.10
C ILE A 112 10.85 19.32 7.08
N TYR A 113 10.45 18.06 6.91
CA TYR A 113 10.91 16.97 7.78
C TYR A 113 12.43 16.80 7.70
N ARG A 114 12.99 16.85 6.51
CA ARG A 114 14.45 16.77 6.28
C ARG A 114 15.19 17.95 6.93
N ASP A 115 14.72 19.17 6.71
CA ASP A 115 15.33 20.38 7.26
C ASP A 115 15.29 20.43 8.79
N ARG A 116 14.28 19.83 9.39
CA ARG A 116 14.11 19.70 10.84
C ARG A 116 14.83 18.49 11.44
N GLY A 117 15.43 17.62 10.60
CA GLY A 117 16.13 16.42 11.04
C GLY A 117 15.22 15.30 11.56
N TYR A 118 13.94 15.30 11.20
CA TYR A 118 13.05 14.20 11.53
C TYR A 118 13.40 12.94 10.73
N ASP A 119 13.35 11.78 11.40
CA ASP A 119 13.35 10.50 10.70
C ASP A 119 11.95 10.24 10.13
N PHE A 120 11.88 9.86 8.87
CA PHE A 120 10.63 9.52 8.21
C PHE A 120 10.84 8.43 7.19
N ARG A 121 9.77 7.80 6.75
CA ARG A 121 9.83 6.71 5.79
C ARG A 121 10.36 7.19 4.44
N GLN A 122 11.61 6.81 4.15
CA GLN A 122 12.26 7.13 2.87
C GLN A 122 11.74 6.29 1.71
N ASP A 123 11.12 5.14 2.00
CA ASP A 123 10.52 4.26 0.98
C ASP A 123 9.36 4.91 0.20
N ILE A 124 8.93 6.10 0.61
CA ILE A 124 8.00 6.94 -0.16
C ILE A 124 8.61 7.37 -1.51
N TYR A 125 9.93 7.43 -1.59
CA TYR A 125 10.67 7.80 -2.80
C TYR A 125 10.91 6.61 -3.74
N ASP A 126 10.65 5.38 -3.30
CA ASP A 126 10.88 4.18 -4.08
C ASP A 126 9.86 4.04 -5.21
N VAL A 127 10.25 3.31 -6.25
CA VAL A 127 9.35 2.96 -7.34
C VAL A 127 8.32 1.95 -6.84
N ASN A 128 7.04 2.20 -7.05
CA ASN A 128 6.01 1.19 -6.92
C ASN A 128 6.01 0.32 -8.18
N ILE A 129 6.09 -0.99 -8.00
CA ILE A 129 6.00 -1.97 -9.09
C ILE A 129 4.64 -2.63 -8.98
N ASP A 130 3.78 -2.37 -9.96
CA ASP A 130 2.47 -3.00 -10.06
C ASP A 130 2.50 -4.07 -11.14
N ILE A 131 2.13 -5.29 -10.76
CA ILE A 131 2.09 -6.44 -11.66
C ILE A 131 0.64 -6.89 -11.79
N VAL A 132 0.13 -6.81 -13.01
CA VAL A 132 -1.24 -7.18 -13.35
C VAL A 132 -1.22 -8.38 -14.29
N PRO A 133 -1.74 -9.55 -13.85
CA PRO A 133 -1.93 -10.68 -14.72
C PRO A 133 -2.85 -10.35 -15.90
N ALA A 134 -2.52 -10.81 -17.08
CA ALA A 134 -3.33 -10.77 -18.29
C ALA A 134 -3.54 -12.20 -18.85
N PRO A 135 -4.38 -13.03 -18.23
CA PRO A 135 -4.53 -14.44 -18.56
C PRO A 135 -4.96 -14.68 -20.01
N ASP A 136 -5.83 -13.82 -20.56
CA ASP A 136 -6.30 -13.92 -21.94
C ASP A 136 -5.18 -13.76 -22.96
N GLU A 137 -4.10 -13.07 -22.58
CA GLU A 137 -2.90 -12.84 -23.40
C GLU A 137 -1.76 -13.81 -23.03
N GLY A 138 -1.90 -14.57 -21.93
CA GLY A 138 -0.83 -15.41 -21.38
C GLY A 138 0.37 -14.60 -20.88
N LYS A 139 0.16 -13.36 -20.45
CA LYS A 139 1.21 -12.38 -20.11
C LYS A 139 0.95 -11.74 -18.74
N ALA A 140 2.00 -11.15 -18.19
CA ALA A 140 1.89 -10.16 -17.12
C ALA A 140 2.22 -8.77 -17.65
N ARG A 141 1.51 -7.77 -17.13
CA ARG A 141 1.75 -6.34 -17.40
C ARG A 141 2.40 -5.72 -16.16
N ILE A 142 3.51 -5.03 -16.39
CA ILE A 142 4.28 -4.37 -15.34
C ILE A 142 4.14 -2.87 -15.53
N ALA A 143 3.67 -2.17 -14.52
CA ALA A 143 3.61 -0.72 -14.47
C ALA A 143 4.47 -0.20 -13.32
N PHE A 144 5.24 0.84 -13.57
CA PHE A 144 6.02 1.54 -12.56
C PHE A 144 5.41 2.90 -12.25
N GLN A 145 5.44 3.26 -10.98
CA GLN A 145 4.92 4.55 -10.52
C GLN A 145 5.80 5.12 -9.41
N THR A 146 5.94 6.43 -9.40
CA THR A 146 6.45 7.21 -8.27
C THR A 146 5.37 8.17 -7.79
N PHE A 147 5.55 8.76 -6.62
CA PHE A 147 4.59 9.75 -6.10
C PHE A 147 4.76 11.14 -6.72
N ASP A 148 5.86 11.34 -7.42
CA ASP A 148 6.25 12.54 -8.14
C ASP A 148 6.65 12.17 -9.58
N ASP A 149 7.00 13.13 -10.40
CA ASP A 149 7.36 12.93 -11.81
C ASP A 149 8.85 12.52 -11.98
N ALA A 150 9.40 11.70 -11.07
CA ALA A 150 10.78 11.24 -11.18
C ALA A 150 10.99 10.29 -12.35
N GLU A 151 12.14 10.38 -13.02
CA GLU A 151 12.54 9.42 -14.04
C GLU A 151 12.73 8.03 -13.43
N ILE A 152 12.16 7.01 -14.06
CA ILE A 152 12.25 5.63 -13.59
C ILE A 152 13.13 4.84 -14.56
N HIS A 153 14.22 4.27 -14.01
CA HIS A 153 15.09 3.34 -14.75
C HIS A 153 14.90 1.93 -14.21
N TYR A 154 14.95 0.94 -15.09
CA TYR A 154 14.66 -0.44 -14.72
C TYR A 154 15.49 -1.47 -15.46
N THR A 155 15.51 -2.71 -14.94
CA THR A 155 16.03 -3.92 -15.58
C THR A 155 15.03 -5.05 -15.42
N LEU A 156 15.09 -6.06 -16.29
CA LEU A 156 14.22 -7.25 -16.27
C LEU A 156 15.01 -8.55 -16.13
N ASP A 157 16.33 -8.47 -16.04
CA ASP A 157 17.25 -9.61 -15.94
C ASP A 157 17.88 -9.76 -14.53
N GLY A 158 17.46 -8.90 -13.59
CA GLY A 158 17.99 -8.88 -12.23
C GLY A 158 19.30 -8.12 -12.05
N SER A 159 19.82 -7.49 -13.10
CA SER A 159 20.94 -6.55 -12.96
C SER A 159 20.52 -5.30 -12.19
N VAL A 160 21.47 -4.67 -11.50
CA VAL A 160 21.23 -3.44 -10.76
C VAL A 160 21.00 -2.28 -11.75
N PRO A 161 19.83 -1.62 -11.70
CA PRO A 161 19.58 -0.48 -12.58
C PRO A 161 20.39 0.77 -12.16
N ASP A 162 20.78 1.54 -13.17
CA ASP A 162 21.41 2.85 -13.02
C ASP A 162 20.83 3.84 -14.02
N VAL A 163 21.39 5.05 -14.12
CA VAL A 163 20.94 6.10 -15.02
C VAL A 163 21.15 5.77 -16.51
N GLN A 164 21.89 4.74 -16.85
CA GLN A 164 22.10 4.26 -18.21
C GLN A 164 21.13 3.11 -18.58
N SER A 165 20.45 2.56 -17.56
CA SER A 165 19.44 1.51 -17.76
C SER A 165 18.23 2.05 -18.51
N PRO A 166 17.42 1.20 -19.16
CA PRO A 166 16.22 1.61 -19.88
C PRO A 166 15.33 2.55 -19.06
N LEU A 167 14.92 3.65 -19.70
CA LEU A 167 13.95 4.58 -19.13
C LEU A 167 12.54 4.02 -19.30
N TYR A 168 11.76 4.04 -18.23
CA TYR A 168 10.36 3.63 -18.28
C TYR A 168 9.49 4.73 -18.92
N THR A 169 8.77 4.36 -19.94
CA THR A 169 7.86 5.26 -20.67
C THR A 169 6.44 4.72 -20.79
N ASP A 170 6.27 3.40 -20.73
CA ASP A 170 4.96 2.75 -20.86
C ASP A 170 4.98 1.33 -20.24
N THR A 171 3.79 0.78 -20.06
CA THR A 171 3.55 -0.56 -19.50
C THR A 171 4.35 -1.64 -20.26
N ILE A 172 5.07 -2.46 -19.52
CA ILE A 172 5.89 -3.55 -20.04
C ILE A 172 5.07 -4.85 -20.00
N GLN A 173 5.13 -5.63 -21.08
CA GLN A 173 4.52 -6.95 -21.13
C GLN A 173 5.59 -8.03 -21.09
N VAL A 174 5.37 -9.07 -20.27
CA VAL A 174 6.27 -10.22 -20.13
C VAL A 174 5.48 -11.52 -20.19
N ASP A 175 6.09 -12.56 -20.77
CA ASP A 175 5.53 -13.91 -20.95
C ASP A 175 6.48 -15.03 -20.47
N LYS A 176 7.52 -14.64 -19.77
CA LYS A 176 8.55 -15.54 -19.21
C LYS A 176 9.05 -15.02 -17.86
N ASP A 177 9.86 -15.83 -17.18
CA ASP A 177 10.51 -15.45 -15.93
C ASP A 177 11.29 -14.16 -16.08
N VAL A 178 11.06 -13.23 -15.15
CA VAL A 178 11.80 -11.97 -15.08
C VAL A 178 12.10 -11.62 -13.63
N ILE A 179 13.26 -11.03 -13.43
CA ILE A 179 13.66 -10.39 -12.18
C ILE A 179 13.68 -8.89 -12.44
N ILE A 180 12.66 -8.22 -11.95
CA ILE A 180 12.45 -6.79 -12.14
C ILE A 180 13.20 -6.03 -11.06
N GLN A 181 14.01 -5.06 -11.44
CA GLN A 181 14.55 -4.06 -10.52
C GLN A 181 14.28 -2.67 -11.07
N ALA A 182 13.94 -1.72 -10.21
CA ALA A 182 13.66 -0.35 -10.61
C ALA A 182 14.15 0.65 -9.57
N ILE A 183 14.60 1.80 -10.06
CA ILE A 183 14.98 2.99 -9.28
C ILE A 183 14.29 4.22 -9.84
N ALA A 184 14.01 5.19 -8.98
CA ALA A 184 13.59 6.53 -9.35
C ALA A 184 14.75 7.51 -9.19
N VAL A 185 15.06 8.27 -10.23
CA VAL A 185 16.19 9.21 -10.26
C VAL A 185 15.67 10.63 -10.11
N ARG A 186 16.29 11.36 -9.20
CA ARG A 186 15.97 12.75 -8.87
C ARG A 186 17.24 13.57 -8.77
N PRO A 187 17.18 14.91 -8.80
CA PRO A 187 18.38 15.77 -8.60
C PRO A 187 19.14 15.50 -7.31
N GLN A 188 18.44 14.99 -6.27
CA GLN A 188 19.03 14.67 -4.96
C GLN A 188 19.65 13.27 -4.90
N GLY A 189 19.49 12.46 -5.93
CA GLY A 189 19.98 11.09 -6.03
C GLY A 189 18.91 10.07 -6.41
N ALA A 190 19.33 8.82 -6.52
CA ALA A 190 18.43 7.71 -6.81
C ALA A 190 17.75 7.17 -5.54
N SER A 191 16.56 6.62 -5.70
CA SER A 191 15.83 5.87 -4.65
C SER A 191 16.55 4.57 -4.30
N GLN A 192 16.04 3.87 -3.29
CA GLN A 192 16.40 2.47 -3.10
C GLN A 192 15.87 1.64 -4.27
N ILE A 193 16.57 0.53 -4.55
CA ILE A 193 16.11 -0.44 -5.55
C ILE A 193 14.86 -1.12 -5.02
N ASN A 194 13.77 -1.07 -5.78
CA ASN A 194 12.66 -1.98 -5.56
C ASN A 194 12.77 -3.18 -6.50
N LYS A 195 12.51 -4.37 -5.96
CA LYS A 195 12.68 -5.65 -6.67
C LYS A 195 11.39 -6.45 -6.60
N GLU A 196 11.02 -7.04 -7.73
CA GLU A 196 9.94 -8.02 -7.87
C GLU A 196 10.37 -9.15 -8.81
N GLU A 197 9.76 -10.31 -8.66
CA GLU A 197 10.02 -11.47 -9.50
C GLU A 197 8.70 -12.04 -10.01
N ILE A 198 8.69 -12.42 -11.28
CA ILE A 198 7.56 -13.13 -11.90
C ILE A 198 8.09 -14.46 -12.39
N HIS A 199 7.39 -15.54 -12.02
CA HIS A 199 7.74 -16.91 -12.38
C HIS A 199 6.65 -17.52 -13.25
N PHE A 200 7.04 -17.96 -14.44
CA PHE A 200 6.14 -18.62 -15.36
C PHE A 200 6.32 -20.15 -15.29
N ASN A 201 5.23 -20.83 -15.16
CA ASN A 201 5.14 -22.30 -15.22
C ASN A 201 3.92 -22.70 -16.07
N ALA A 202 3.65 -24.00 -16.19
CA ALA A 202 2.57 -24.48 -17.03
C ALA A 202 1.17 -23.98 -16.63
N ALA A 203 0.97 -23.59 -15.36
CA ALA A 203 -0.28 -23.07 -14.83
C ALA A 203 -0.36 -21.54 -14.85
N THR A 204 0.77 -20.84 -14.96
CA THR A 204 0.81 -19.37 -14.89
C THR A 204 -0.03 -18.76 -16.03
N MET A 205 -0.86 -17.78 -15.67
CA MET A 205 -1.79 -17.08 -16.58
C MET A 205 -2.83 -18.01 -17.26
N LYS A 206 -3.10 -19.21 -16.69
CA LYS A 206 -4.16 -20.07 -17.19
C LYS A 206 -5.47 -19.83 -16.45
N PRO A 207 -6.62 -20.07 -17.09
CA PRO A 207 -7.89 -20.03 -16.38
C PRO A 207 -7.90 -20.99 -15.20
N VAL A 208 -8.39 -20.53 -14.05
CA VAL A 208 -8.52 -21.35 -12.85
C VAL A 208 -9.91 -21.20 -12.25
N THR A 209 -10.50 -22.33 -11.86
CA THR A 209 -11.76 -22.38 -11.16
C THR A 209 -11.52 -22.92 -9.76
N LEU A 210 -11.99 -22.21 -8.75
CA LEU A 210 -11.96 -22.68 -7.37
C LEU A 210 -13.25 -23.45 -7.07
N ASN A 211 -13.12 -24.67 -6.58
CA ASN A 211 -14.29 -25.47 -6.15
C ASN A 211 -14.86 -24.99 -4.82
N THR A 212 -14.05 -24.25 -4.05
CA THR A 212 -14.41 -23.71 -2.73
C THR A 212 -14.18 -22.21 -2.72
N ILE A 213 -15.10 -21.48 -2.12
CA ILE A 213 -14.97 -20.01 -1.98
C ILE A 213 -13.94 -19.70 -0.90
N PRO A 214 -12.92 -18.88 -1.18
CA PRO A 214 -11.96 -18.45 -0.17
C PRO A 214 -12.63 -17.70 0.96
N HIS A 215 -12.06 -17.79 2.16
CA HIS A 215 -12.54 -17.02 3.30
C HIS A 215 -12.53 -15.52 3.02
N LYS A 216 -13.59 -14.80 3.37
CA LYS A 216 -13.79 -13.38 3.07
C LYS A 216 -12.63 -12.44 3.42
N SER A 217 -11.80 -12.81 4.42
CA SER A 217 -10.62 -12.04 4.82
C SER A 217 -9.38 -12.35 3.97
N TYR A 218 -9.41 -13.36 3.10
CA TYR A 218 -8.28 -13.87 2.33
C TYR A 218 -8.67 -14.21 0.89
N THR A 219 -9.64 -13.51 0.34
CA THR A 219 -10.11 -13.72 -1.05
C THR A 219 -9.15 -13.11 -2.08
N PHE A 220 -8.54 -11.98 -1.74
CA PHE A 220 -7.67 -11.17 -2.61
C PHE A 220 -8.13 -11.11 -4.06
N LYS A 221 -7.36 -11.69 -5.00
CA LYS A 221 -7.70 -11.78 -6.43
C LYS A 221 -8.45 -13.09 -6.78
N GLY A 222 -8.96 -13.82 -5.77
CA GLY A 222 -9.57 -15.12 -5.99
C GLY A 222 -8.58 -16.13 -6.60
N GLY A 223 -9.07 -16.99 -7.50
CA GLY A 223 -8.25 -18.01 -8.15
C GLY A 223 -7.04 -17.47 -8.90
N SER A 224 -7.09 -16.25 -9.43
CA SER A 224 -5.96 -15.65 -10.14
C SER A 224 -4.73 -15.43 -9.26
N THR A 225 -4.88 -15.36 -7.94
CA THR A 225 -3.75 -15.33 -6.99
C THR A 225 -2.86 -16.58 -7.08
N LEU A 226 -3.41 -17.72 -7.51
CA LEU A 226 -2.65 -18.99 -7.63
C LEU A 226 -1.85 -19.10 -8.91
N ILE A 227 -2.17 -18.26 -9.90
CA ILE A 227 -1.61 -18.37 -11.26
C ILE A 227 -1.01 -17.07 -11.78
N ASP A 228 -0.85 -16.07 -10.93
CA ASP A 228 -0.34 -14.73 -11.29
C ASP A 228 1.20 -14.68 -11.45
N GLY A 229 1.89 -15.79 -11.21
CA GLY A 229 3.34 -15.87 -11.30
C GLY A 229 4.09 -15.22 -10.13
N LEU A 230 3.36 -14.77 -9.09
CA LEU A 230 3.94 -14.12 -7.93
C LEU A 230 3.99 -15.09 -6.74
N TYR A 231 5.13 -15.18 -6.08
CA TYR A 231 5.21 -15.92 -4.82
C TYR A 231 4.63 -15.10 -3.66
N GLY A 232 4.05 -15.82 -2.71
CA GLY A 232 3.66 -15.24 -1.43
C GLY A 232 4.88 -14.69 -0.67
N ASP A 233 4.67 -13.63 0.07
CA ASP A 233 5.66 -13.01 0.93
C ASP A 233 5.38 -13.28 2.42
N MET A 234 6.19 -12.70 3.31
CA MET A 234 6.00 -12.83 4.77
C MET A 234 4.78 -12.05 5.28
N ASN A 235 4.12 -11.27 4.43
CA ASN A 235 2.92 -10.54 4.76
C ASN A 235 1.70 -11.19 4.12
N TYR A 236 1.02 -12.07 4.85
CA TYR A 236 -0.19 -12.76 4.35
C TYR A 236 -1.34 -11.81 3.94
N ARG A 237 -1.22 -10.49 4.19
CA ARG A 237 -2.17 -9.46 3.74
C ARG A 237 -1.66 -8.65 2.54
N SER A 238 -0.57 -9.07 1.92
CA SER A 238 -0.01 -8.38 0.74
C SER A 238 -0.86 -8.48 -0.53
N GLY A 239 -1.85 -9.35 -0.55
CA GLY A 239 -2.63 -9.67 -1.75
C GLY A 239 -2.05 -10.82 -2.57
N ARG A 240 -1.00 -11.48 -2.08
CA ARG A 240 -0.31 -12.62 -2.70
C ARG A 240 -0.66 -13.97 -2.07
N TRP A 241 -1.69 -13.99 -1.25
CA TRP A 241 -2.14 -15.17 -0.54
C TRP A 241 -3.64 -15.36 -0.76
N ILE A 242 -4.06 -16.61 -0.86
CA ILE A 242 -5.46 -17.00 -0.81
C ILE A 242 -5.63 -17.97 0.36
N GLY A 243 -6.69 -17.84 1.11
CA GLY A 243 -6.90 -18.66 2.30
C GLY A 243 -8.30 -19.23 2.40
N PHE A 244 -8.38 -20.44 2.89
CA PHE A 244 -9.62 -21.16 3.19
C PHE A 244 -9.71 -21.42 4.68
N TYR A 245 -10.89 -21.50 5.23
CA TYR A 245 -11.11 -21.71 6.66
C TYR A 245 -11.75 -23.07 6.94
N GLY A 246 -11.10 -23.86 7.78
CA GLY A 246 -11.62 -25.10 8.40
C GLY A 246 -12.50 -25.99 7.52
N THR A 247 -13.78 -25.81 7.58
CA THR A 247 -14.81 -26.59 6.89
C THR A 247 -14.89 -26.33 5.38
N ASP A 248 -14.16 -25.38 4.85
CA ASP A 248 -14.20 -24.98 3.44
C ASP A 248 -13.29 -25.85 2.55
N MET A 249 -12.57 -26.81 3.14
CA MET A 249 -11.60 -27.68 2.45
C MET A 249 -12.08 -29.11 2.21
N ASN A 250 -13.35 -29.32 1.97
CA ASN A 250 -13.90 -30.65 1.62
C ASN A 250 -13.97 -30.86 0.11
#